data_3f19e52a31f6fabe97eebf4806e9755a
#
_entry.id   3f19e52a31f6fabe97eebf4806e9755a
#
_cell.length_a   1.000
_cell.length_b   1.000
_cell.length_c   1.000
_cell.angle_alpha   90.00
_cell.angle_beta   90.00
_cell.angle_gamma   90.00
#
_symmetry.space_group_name_H-M   'P 1'
#
loop_
_entity.id
_entity.type
_entity.pdbx_description
1 polymer ?
#
loop_
_entity_poly.entity_id
_entity_poly.type
_entity_poly.pdbx_seq_one_letter_code
_entity_poly.pdbx_strand_id
1 'polypeptide(L)'
;MINLAEYLLREFKEDTPEKSIKFFRSHGGFGYVIWLTILLKYFKKEALPIEDLVLSAEKYASRRTVVDFINKSSEGGYLLKIISNIDRRKVFIEPTSLTISEYSYWAAKFIDNVK
;
A
#
# COMPACT_ATOMS: atom_id res chain seq x y z
N MET A 1 6.34 25.25 -3.40
CA MET A 1 7.31 24.22 -3.88
C MET A 1 8.38 23.91 -2.89
N ILE A 2 9.02 24.91 -2.29
CA ILE A 2 10.04 24.71 -1.25
C ILE A 2 9.46 23.94 -0.06
N ASN A 3 8.29 24.36 0.43
CA ASN A 3 7.65 23.72 1.59
C ASN A 3 7.34 22.24 1.34
N LEU A 4 6.91 21.89 0.15
CA LEU A 4 6.65 20.50 -0.20
C LEU A 4 7.95 19.68 -0.20
N ALA A 5 9.01 20.22 -0.80
CA ALA A 5 10.30 19.53 -0.85
C ALA A 5 10.86 19.32 0.56
N GLU A 6 10.78 20.33 1.43
CA GLU A 6 11.22 20.21 2.81
C GLU A 6 10.39 19.17 3.57
N TYR A 7 9.08 19.17 3.37
CA TYR A 7 8.18 18.19 4.00
C TYR A 7 8.55 16.78 3.58
N LEU A 8 8.71 16.54 2.27
CA LEU A 8 9.04 15.20 1.75
C LEU A 8 10.40 14.72 2.23
N LEU A 9 11.38 15.63 2.26
CA LEU A 9 12.73 15.29 2.74
C LEU A 9 12.70 14.89 4.21
N ARG A 10 12.01 15.65 5.04
CA ARG A 10 11.86 15.37 6.48
C ARG A 10 11.10 14.08 6.70
N GLU A 11 10.03 13.87 5.97
CA GLU A 11 9.21 12.66 6.00
C GLU A 11 10.03 11.41 5.70
N PHE A 12 10.97 11.52 4.78
CA PHE A 12 11.83 10.42 4.38
C PHE A 12 12.95 10.14 5.39
N LYS A 13 13.48 11.18 6.02
CA LYS A 13 14.60 11.07 6.98
C LYS A 13 14.14 10.65 8.37
N GLU A 14 12.97 11.08 8.80
CA GLU A 14 12.45 10.78 10.13
C GLU A 14 11.65 9.48 10.10
N ASP A 15 11.64 8.77 11.23
CA ASP A 15 10.78 7.61 11.38
C ASP A 15 9.32 8.06 11.38
N THR A 16 8.55 7.51 10.45
CA THR A 16 7.11 7.76 10.44
C THR A 16 6.44 6.95 11.56
N PRO A 17 5.51 7.55 12.33
CA PRO A 17 4.77 6.81 13.36
C PRO A 17 3.75 5.83 12.78
N GLU A 18 3.35 6.01 11.53
CA GLU A 18 2.38 5.16 10.88
C GLU A 18 3.05 3.83 10.45
N LYS A 19 2.73 2.74 11.17
CA LYS A 19 3.37 1.44 10.97
C LYS A 19 3.17 0.87 9.58
N SER A 20 1.98 1.00 9.02
CA SER A 20 1.69 0.49 7.68
C SER A 20 2.50 1.22 6.62
N ILE A 21 2.59 2.55 6.72
CA ILE A 21 3.36 3.35 5.78
C ILE A 21 4.84 2.99 5.84
N LYS A 22 5.37 2.86 7.05
CA LYS A 22 6.75 2.44 7.26
C LYS A 22 7.01 1.07 6.61
N PHE A 23 6.09 0.14 6.80
CA PHE A 23 6.21 -1.20 6.23
C PHE A 23 6.26 -1.16 4.69
N PHE A 24 5.29 -0.49 4.06
CA PHE A 24 5.23 -0.45 2.60
C PHE A 24 6.42 0.30 2.00
N ARG A 25 6.86 1.37 2.63
CA ARG A 25 7.98 2.17 2.14
C ARG A 25 9.33 1.48 2.31
N SER A 26 9.48 0.59 3.27
CA SER A 26 10.74 -0.10 3.54
C SER A 26 11.13 -1.11 2.46
N HIS A 27 10.21 -1.46 1.57
CA HIS A 27 10.43 -2.43 0.50
C HIS A 27 10.73 -1.78 -0.86
N GLY A 28 11.08 -0.49 -0.88
CA GLY A 28 11.44 0.21 -2.10
C GLY A 28 10.27 0.51 -3.00
N GLY A 29 10.56 0.66 -4.30
CA GLY A 29 9.58 1.11 -5.27
C GLY A 29 8.37 0.22 -5.42
N PHE A 30 8.58 -1.11 -5.44
CA PHE A 30 7.45 -2.02 -5.62
C PHE A 30 6.48 -2.01 -4.42
N GLY A 31 6.99 -1.85 -3.21
CA GLY A 31 6.16 -1.75 -2.02
C GLY A 31 5.27 -0.51 -2.06
N TYR A 32 5.82 0.59 -2.52
CA TYR A 32 5.09 1.84 -2.69
C TYR A 32 3.98 1.70 -3.75
N VAL A 33 4.30 1.08 -4.88
CA VAL A 33 3.32 0.83 -5.96
C VAL A 33 2.18 -0.05 -5.47
N ILE A 34 2.49 -1.13 -4.76
CA ILE A 34 1.49 -2.04 -4.20
C ILE A 34 0.58 -1.28 -3.22
N TRP A 35 1.16 -0.53 -2.30
CA TRP A 35 0.42 0.24 -1.30
C TRP A 35 -0.58 1.19 -1.95
N LEU A 36 -0.13 2.01 -2.89
CA LEU A 36 -1.01 2.97 -3.56
C LEU A 36 -2.05 2.29 -4.45
N THR A 37 -1.70 1.20 -5.11
CA THR A 37 -2.64 0.45 -5.95
C THR A 37 -3.80 -0.10 -5.11
N ILE A 38 -3.49 -0.70 -3.97
CA ILE A 38 -4.51 -1.25 -3.06
C ILE A 38 -5.44 -0.15 -2.55
N LEU A 39 -4.87 0.96 -2.11
CA LEU A 39 -5.65 2.09 -1.60
C LEU A 39 -6.53 2.71 -2.70
N LEU A 40 -5.97 2.89 -3.90
CA LEU A 40 -6.72 3.45 -5.02
C LEU A 40 -7.93 2.59 -5.37
N LYS A 41 -7.74 1.28 -5.48
CA LYS A 41 -8.83 0.36 -5.78
C LYS A 41 -9.88 0.36 -4.67
N TYR A 42 -9.43 0.40 -3.42
CA TYR A 42 -10.35 0.44 -2.28
C TYR A 42 -11.25 1.69 -2.34
N PHE A 43 -10.65 2.87 -2.54
CA PHE A 43 -11.42 4.12 -2.57
C PHE A 43 -12.31 4.22 -3.81
N LYS A 44 -11.95 3.59 -4.90
CA LYS A 44 -12.79 3.48 -6.10
C LYS A 44 -13.89 2.42 -5.97
N LYS A 45 -13.87 1.64 -4.89
CA LYS A 45 -14.80 0.53 -4.65
C LYS A 45 -14.70 -0.54 -5.76
N GLU A 46 -13.48 -0.75 -6.25
CA GLU A 46 -13.19 -1.77 -7.25
C GLU A 46 -12.49 -2.95 -6.60
N ALA A 47 -12.88 -4.16 -7.00
CA ALA A 47 -12.21 -5.38 -6.54
C ALA A 47 -10.79 -5.43 -7.08
N LEU A 48 -9.85 -5.96 -6.27
CA LEU A 48 -8.46 -6.10 -6.66
C LEU A 48 -8.03 -7.56 -6.55
N PRO A 49 -8.11 -8.32 -7.65
CA PRO A 49 -7.56 -9.68 -7.67
C PRO A 49 -6.04 -9.64 -7.49
N ILE A 50 -5.49 -10.65 -6.83
CA ILE A 50 -4.04 -10.72 -6.59
C ILE A 50 -3.24 -10.66 -7.91
N GLU A 51 -3.78 -11.24 -8.99
CA GLU A 51 -3.12 -11.22 -10.29
C GLU A 51 -2.96 -9.81 -10.84
N ASP A 52 -3.96 -8.95 -10.66
CA ASP A 52 -3.86 -7.55 -11.09
C ASP A 52 -2.76 -6.82 -10.32
N LEU A 53 -2.61 -7.13 -9.04
CA LEU A 53 -1.57 -6.54 -8.23
C LEU A 53 -0.18 -7.00 -8.67
N VAL A 54 -0.02 -8.29 -8.99
CA VAL A 54 1.22 -8.83 -9.54
C VAL A 54 1.59 -8.12 -10.85
N LEU A 55 0.62 -7.93 -11.74
CA LEU A 55 0.83 -7.23 -13.01
C LEU A 55 1.23 -5.77 -12.81
N SER A 56 0.62 -5.08 -11.85
CA SER A 56 0.93 -3.67 -11.61
C SER A 56 2.37 -3.46 -11.12
N ALA A 57 2.97 -4.46 -10.51
CA ALA A 57 4.32 -4.39 -9.96
C ALA A 57 5.37 -5.12 -10.81
N GLU A 58 5.02 -5.67 -11.96
CA GLU A 58 5.90 -6.56 -12.74
C GLU A 58 7.21 -5.89 -13.20
N LYS A 59 7.20 -4.57 -13.37
CA LYS A 59 8.41 -3.82 -13.74
C LYS A 59 9.41 -3.71 -12.59
N TYR A 60 8.98 -3.94 -11.36
CA TYR A 60 9.77 -3.68 -10.16
C TYR A 60 10.13 -4.94 -9.40
N ALA A 61 9.34 -6.00 -9.54
CA ALA A 61 9.53 -7.21 -8.76
C ALA A 61 8.93 -8.43 -9.48
N SER A 62 9.51 -9.61 -9.23
CA SER A 62 9.00 -10.87 -9.74
C SER A 62 7.66 -11.22 -9.07
N ARG A 63 6.90 -12.11 -9.71
CA ARG A 63 5.66 -12.63 -9.12
C ARG A 63 5.89 -13.17 -7.71
N ARG A 64 6.94 -13.98 -7.53
CA ARG A 64 7.27 -14.57 -6.23
C ARG A 64 7.50 -13.50 -5.17
N THR A 65 8.27 -12.47 -5.51
CA THR A 65 8.56 -11.35 -4.60
C THR A 65 7.28 -10.62 -4.20
N VAL A 66 6.39 -10.36 -5.16
CA VAL A 66 5.12 -9.68 -4.91
C VAL A 66 4.23 -10.54 -4.01
N VAL A 67 4.09 -11.84 -4.31
CA VAL A 67 3.26 -12.74 -3.52
C VAL A 67 3.80 -12.87 -2.09
N ASP A 68 5.11 -13.02 -1.93
CA ASP A 68 5.75 -13.07 -0.61
C ASP A 68 5.50 -11.78 0.17
N PHE A 69 5.58 -10.63 -0.49
CA PHE A 69 5.31 -9.33 0.13
C PHE A 69 3.85 -9.22 0.58
N ILE A 70 2.91 -9.68 -0.25
CA ILE A 70 1.49 -9.69 0.10
C ILE A 70 1.25 -10.57 1.33
N ASN A 71 1.88 -11.73 1.39
CA ASN A 71 1.77 -12.63 2.54
C ASN A 71 2.31 -11.98 3.81
N LYS A 72 3.47 -11.33 3.74
CA LYS A 72 4.03 -10.60 4.88
C LYS A 72 3.13 -9.44 5.31
N SER A 73 2.55 -8.74 4.34
CA SER A 73 1.63 -7.63 4.62
C SER A 73 0.37 -8.11 5.33
N SER A 74 -0.13 -9.27 4.93
CA SER A 74 -1.30 -9.90 5.56
C SER A 74 -0.98 -10.35 6.99
N GLU A 75 0.17 -10.99 7.19
CA GLU A 75 0.63 -11.44 8.50
C GLU A 75 0.83 -10.25 9.46
N GLY A 76 1.32 -9.14 8.94
CA GLY A 76 1.55 -7.92 9.72
C GLY A 76 0.28 -7.14 10.05
N GLY A 77 -0.87 -7.52 9.48
CA GLY A 77 -2.12 -6.83 9.74
C GLY A 77 -2.34 -5.60 8.87
N TYR A 78 -1.62 -5.50 7.74
CA TYR A 78 -1.74 -4.35 6.84
C TYR A 78 -2.67 -4.60 5.66
N LEU A 79 -2.87 -5.85 5.29
CA LEU A 79 -3.75 -6.26 4.20
C LEU A 79 -4.61 -7.44 4.61
N LEU A 80 -5.73 -7.60 3.90
CA LEU A 80 -6.61 -8.76 4.00
C LEU A 80 -6.59 -9.51 2.68
N LYS A 81 -6.48 -10.84 2.76
CA LYS A 81 -6.67 -11.72 1.61
C LYS A 81 -8.06 -12.33 1.73
N ILE A 82 -8.89 -12.07 0.73
CA ILE A 82 -10.28 -12.51 0.72
C ILE A 82 -10.44 -13.55 -0.39
N ILE A 83 -10.81 -14.75 0.00
CA ILE A 83 -11.04 -15.85 -0.95
C ILE A 83 -12.47 -15.76 -1.47
N SER A 84 -12.62 -15.81 -2.80
CA SER A 84 -13.95 -15.75 -3.43
C SER A 84 -14.81 -16.95 -3.01
N ASN A 85 -16.08 -16.70 -2.68
CA ASN A 85 -17.05 -17.76 -2.39
C ASN A 85 -17.47 -18.52 -3.66
N ILE A 86 -17.31 -17.89 -4.82
CA ILE A 86 -17.73 -18.47 -6.10
C ILE A 86 -16.61 -19.32 -6.70
N ASP A 87 -15.37 -18.81 -6.63
CA ASP A 87 -14.19 -19.51 -7.15
C ASP A 87 -13.06 -19.37 -6.14
N ARG A 88 -12.78 -20.45 -5.39
CA ARG A 88 -11.76 -20.47 -4.33
C ARG A 88 -10.35 -20.25 -4.83
N ARG A 89 -10.11 -20.32 -6.14
CA ARG A 89 -8.80 -20.00 -6.73
C ARG A 89 -8.58 -18.50 -6.84
N LYS A 90 -9.64 -17.71 -6.75
CA LYS A 90 -9.56 -16.24 -6.83
C LYS A 90 -9.39 -15.66 -5.44
N VAL A 91 -8.32 -14.90 -5.27
CA VAL A 91 -8.01 -14.19 -4.04
C VAL A 91 -8.03 -12.70 -4.34
N PHE A 92 -8.75 -11.96 -3.52
CA PHE A 92 -8.84 -10.50 -3.61
C PHE A 92 -8.08 -9.88 -2.45
N ILE A 93 -7.54 -8.69 -2.67
CA ILE A 93 -6.72 -7.97 -1.69
C ILE A 93 -7.45 -6.69 -1.30
N GLU A 94 -7.52 -6.44 0.01
CA GLU A 94 -8.05 -5.20 0.56
C GLU A 94 -7.12 -4.67 1.65
N PRO A 95 -7.07 -3.33 1.85
CA PRO A 95 -6.35 -2.79 2.99
C PRO A 95 -7.13 -3.04 4.28
N THR A 96 -6.41 -3.22 5.39
CA THR A 96 -7.05 -3.27 6.71
C THR A 96 -7.49 -1.87 7.14
N SER A 97 -8.36 -1.80 8.16
CA SER A 97 -8.77 -0.51 8.72
C SER A 97 -7.57 0.30 9.25
N LEU A 98 -6.55 -0.37 9.79
CA LEU A 98 -5.31 0.28 10.20
C LEU A 98 -4.64 1.00 9.03
N THR A 99 -4.46 0.30 7.91
CA THR A 99 -3.81 0.86 6.72
C THR A 99 -4.60 2.04 6.16
N ILE A 100 -5.93 1.92 6.11
CA ILE A 100 -6.81 2.99 5.63
C ILE A 100 -6.71 4.23 6.51
N SER A 101 -6.81 4.06 7.83
CA SER A 101 -6.80 5.20 8.74
C SER A 101 -5.44 5.88 8.77
N GLU A 102 -4.35 5.13 8.74
CA GLU A 102 -3.01 5.69 8.71
C GLU A 102 -2.73 6.43 7.41
N TYR A 103 -3.19 5.90 6.28
CA TYR A 103 -3.08 6.60 5.00
C TYR A 103 -3.86 7.92 5.03
N SER A 104 -5.09 7.90 5.55
CA SER A 104 -5.94 9.08 5.60
C SER A 104 -5.31 10.19 6.46
N TYR A 105 -4.73 9.82 7.60
CA TYR A 105 -4.04 10.75 8.47
C TYR A 105 -2.77 11.33 7.79
N TRP A 106 -1.98 10.47 7.17
CA TRP A 106 -0.78 10.86 6.43
C TRP A 106 -1.12 11.80 5.26
N ALA A 107 -2.17 11.46 4.50
CA ALA A 107 -2.60 12.25 3.36
C ALA A 107 -3.07 13.65 3.78
N ALA A 108 -3.78 13.76 4.91
CA ALA A 108 -4.20 15.05 5.43
C ALA A 108 -3.00 15.95 5.76
N LYS A 109 -1.99 15.39 6.42
CA LYS A 109 -0.74 16.11 6.69
C LYS A 109 -0.02 16.53 5.42
N PHE A 110 0.02 15.64 4.43
CA PHE A 110 0.63 15.92 3.14
C PHE A 110 -0.07 17.10 2.45
N ILE A 111 -1.39 17.07 2.39
CA ILE A 111 -2.18 18.15 1.77
C ILE A 111 -1.92 19.49 2.46
N ASP A 112 -1.86 19.50 3.78
CA ASP A 112 -1.60 20.74 4.53
C ASP A 112 -0.23 21.33 4.20
N ASN A 113 0.75 20.52 3.86
CA ASN A 113 2.10 20.97 3.53
C ASN A 113 2.29 21.34 2.05
N VAL A 114 1.33 21.00 1.20
CA VAL A 114 1.34 21.37 -0.23
C VAL A 114 0.72 22.75 -0.46
N LYS A 115 -0.16 23.20 0.42
CA LYS A 115 -0.86 24.47 0.31
C LYS A 115 0.05 25.69 0.43
#